data_e5f7b35a68ca718c39856f7402ad4b05
#
_entry.id   e5f7b35a68ca718c39856f7402ad4b05
#
_cell.length_a   1.000
_cell.length_b   1.000
_cell.length_c   1.000
_cell.angle_alpha   90.00
_cell.angle_beta   90.00
_cell.angle_gamma   90.00
#
_symmetry.space_group_name_H-M   'P 1'
#
loop_
_entity.id
_entity.type
_entity.pdbx_description
1 polymer ?
#
loop_
_entity_poly.entity_id
_entity_poly.type
_entity_poly.pdbx_seq_one_letter_code
_entity_poly.pdbx_strand_id
1 'polypeptide(L)'
;KTSLNGNLQAQVQTVADHSAQRLLNAQITHLAAVVMDNKTGLPVAYIGNSGFNHIPHSGKGIDLLHRSRSTGSILKPLLYATMLQQGEITPQQLIEDIPTKFKGYQPENYDLDYRGVVPAKKALAQSLNIPAVNMLKHHGIKPFYDFLEQHGVSTLHRSADGYGLPLILGGAEGTLWEMTHLYMQLARIAQGIPAQPISRLPGIDHDAVSQKSISSLSAGSAWLTLQALLEVSRPGNENRWRKYANSRQIAWKTGTSYGFRDGWAIGTTAEYTIGVWTGNAEGGSVPGLTGTQAAAPLLFELFNLLPKTHWFKKPEYDLRQVQVCKNDGFLATPYCDSIIIDLPLDSTYSTVSPYHVRIHTDAKQQHRVSSACEPVHKIHSHNWFTLPPHIIFYYQKTHSEYKAMPKWRTGCLNFMTAQSPISFIYPHKGTQVYLPITLSGNRTNMISELAHQYPGSTVYWYLDQQYLGKTQQIHQMEMSPDLGKHELLVVDEEGNQQVLKFEVLSQ
;
A
#
# COMPACT_ATOMS: atom_id res chain seq x y z
N LYS A 1 23.96 -10.97 33.22
CA LYS A 1 24.41 -9.85 32.33
C LYS A 1 23.28 -9.51 31.40
N THR A 2 23.06 -8.23 31.13
CA THR A 2 22.04 -7.74 30.19
C THR A 2 22.73 -6.96 29.07
N SER A 3 22.07 -6.85 27.91
CA SER A 3 22.48 -6.00 26.79
C SER A 3 22.08 -4.54 26.96
N LEU A 4 21.22 -4.23 27.94
CA LEU A 4 20.70 -2.89 28.14
C LEU A 4 21.80 -1.92 28.59
N ASN A 5 21.81 -0.72 28.01
CA ASN A 5 22.67 0.37 28.41
C ASN A 5 21.97 1.20 29.50
N GLY A 6 22.46 1.17 30.73
CA GLY A 6 21.79 1.79 31.88
C GLY A 6 21.52 3.29 31.73
N ASN A 7 22.46 4.04 31.13
CA ASN A 7 22.28 5.47 30.90
C ASN A 7 21.21 5.74 29.84
N LEU A 8 21.25 5.02 28.74
CA LEU A 8 20.26 5.14 27.68
C LEU A 8 18.89 4.68 28.18
N GLN A 9 18.82 3.58 28.95
CA GLN A 9 17.58 3.09 29.55
C GLN A 9 16.90 4.17 30.41
N ALA A 10 17.67 4.87 31.25
CA ALA A 10 17.15 5.95 32.11
C ALA A 10 16.60 7.13 31.29
N GLN A 11 17.33 7.54 30.23
CA GLN A 11 16.87 8.61 29.32
C GLN A 11 15.61 8.20 28.55
N VAL A 12 15.57 6.99 28.00
CA VAL A 12 14.42 6.44 27.29
C VAL A 12 13.20 6.36 28.22
N GLN A 13 13.39 5.93 29.46
CA GLN A 13 12.30 5.90 30.47
C GLN A 13 11.73 7.29 30.71
N THR A 14 12.60 8.30 30.94
CA THR A 14 12.16 9.68 31.16
C THR A 14 11.32 10.22 29.99
N VAL A 15 11.78 10.00 28.76
CA VAL A 15 11.05 10.45 27.55
C VAL A 15 9.74 9.68 27.39
N ALA A 16 9.73 8.36 27.66
CA ALA A 16 8.53 7.55 27.62
C ALA A 16 7.49 8.02 28.65
N ASP A 17 7.90 8.34 29.89
CA ASP A 17 7.00 8.82 30.94
C ASP A 17 6.39 10.19 30.60
N HIS A 18 7.17 11.11 30.02
CA HIS A 18 6.63 12.38 29.54
C HIS A 18 5.63 12.17 28.39
N SER A 19 5.93 11.25 27.46
CA SER A 19 5.03 10.93 26.37
C SER A 19 3.74 10.29 26.85
N ALA A 20 3.83 9.40 27.86
CA ALA A 20 2.68 8.79 28.48
C ALA A 20 1.76 9.84 29.10
N GLN A 21 2.30 10.87 29.79
CA GLN A 21 1.49 11.98 30.34
C GLN A 21 0.74 12.76 29.24
N ARG A 22 1.38 13.01 28.11
CA ARG A 22 0.72 13.67 26.96
C ARG A 22 -0.42 12.80 26.39
N LEU A 23 -0.20 11.49 26.30
CA LEU A 23 -1.15 10.53 25.76
C LEU A 23 -2.39 10.36 26.63
N LEU A 24 -2.28 10.55 27.94
CA LEU A 24 -3.44 10.52 28.85
C LEU A 24 -4.53 11.51 28.48
N ASN A 25 -4.15 12.72 28.06
CA ASN A 25 -5.12 13.75 27.65
C ASN A 25 -5.94 13.28 26.44
N ALA A 26 -5.41 12.33 25.67
CA ALA A 26 -6.09 11.68 24.57
C ALA A 26 -6.72 10.32 24.97
N GLN A 27 -6.84 10.02 26.26
CA GLN A 27 -7.37 8.74 26.79
C GLN A 27 -6.57 7.49 26.35
N ILE A 28 -5.29 7.67 25.99
CA ILE A 28 -4.37 6.59 25.70
C ILE A 28 -3.56 6.33 26.99
N THR A 29 -3.75 5.16 27.57
CA THR A 29 -3.26 4.87 28.93
C THR A 29 -1.94 4.11 28.97
N HIS A 30 -1.51 3.54 27.85
CA HIS A 30 -0.32 2.69 27.82
C HIS A 30 0.54 2.98 26.60
N LEU A 31 1.83 2.81 26.76
CA LEU A 31 2.80 2.76 25.69
C LEU A 31 3.89 1.72 26.01
N ALA A 32 4.48 1.19 24.95
CA ALA A 32 5.66 0.34 25.03
C ALA A 32 6.66 0.78 23.96
N ALA A 33 7.95 0.61 24.24
CA ALA A 33 9.00 0.96 23.29
C ALA A 33 10.22 0.06 23.47
N VAL A 34 10.92 -0.21 22.37
CA VAL A 34 12.19 -0.92 22.38
C VAL A 34 13.17 -0.26 21.43
N VAL A 35 14.43 -0.15 21.85
CA VAL A 35 15.55 0.32 21.04
C VAL A 35 16.49 -0.86 20.83
N MET A 36 16.70 -1.24 19.58
CA MET A 36 17.57 -2.34 19.17
C MET A 36 18.82 -1.82 18.47
N ASP A 37 19.96 -2.40 18.79
CA ASP A 37 21.21 -2.20 18.08
C ASP A 37 21.25 -3.14 16.88
N ASN A 38 21.29 -2.60 15.66
CA ASN A 38 21.23 -3.39 14.44
C ASN A 38 22.46 -4.27 14.25
N LYS A 39 23.62 -3.88 14.76
CA LYS A 39 24.87 -4.65 14.64
C LYS A 39 24.81 -5.93 15.49
N THR A 40 24.41 -5.81 16.75
CA THR A 40 24.35 -6.93 17.68
C THR A 40 23.05 -7.72 17.59
N GLY A 41 21.96 -7.07 17.13
CA GLY A 41 20.60 -7.64 17.14
C GLY A 41 19.96 -7.66 18.52
N LEU A 42 20.55 -6.97 19.52
CA LEU A 42 20.13 -7.00 20.90
C LEU A 42 19.43 -5.67 21.31
N PRO A 43 18.49 -5.71 22.26
CA PRO A 43 17.90 -4.51 22.81
C PRO A 43 18.92 -3.75 23.67
N VAL A 44 19.00 -2.44 23.49
CA VAL A 44 19.84 -1.53 24.30
C VAL A 44 19.00 -0.66 25.24
N ALA A 45 17.68 -0.53 24.99
CA ALA A 45 16.71 0.03 25.92
C ALA A 45 15.35 -0.67 25.71
N TYR A 46 14.59 -0.80 26.81
CA TYR A 46 13.38 -1.62 26.86
C TYR A 46 12.33 -1.02 27.80
N ILE A 47 11.20 -0.61 27.26
CA ILE A 47 10.03 -0.10 28.00
C ILE A 47 8.87 -1.07 27.77
N GLY A 48 8.70 -2.03 28.69
CA GLY A 48 7.63 -3.02 28.61
C GLY A 48 6.24 -2.41 28.74
N ASN A 49 6.15 -1.38 29.54
CA ASN A 49 4.96 -0.58 29.74
C ASN A 49 5.35 0.74 30.42
N SER A 50 4.76 1.83 30.01
CA SER A 50 4.82 3.10 30.73
C SER A 50 3.39 3.45 31.11
N GLY A 51 2.97 2.92 32.23
CA GLY A 51 1.63 3.14 32.78
C GLY A 51 1.67 4.09 33.94
N PHE A 52 0.59 4.86 34.11
CA PHE A 52 0.48 5.83 35.19
C PHE A 52 0.29 5.17 36.56
N ASN A 53 1.05 5.64 37.53
CA ASN A 53 0.93 5.18 38.93
C ASN A 53 -0.42 5.52 39.58
N HIS A 54 -1.30 6.27 38.92
CA HIS A 54 -2.52 6.83 39.49
C HIS A 54 -3.84 6.25 38.95
N ILE A 55 -3.78 5.33 37.97
CA ILE A 55 -5.01 4.68 37.44
C ILE A 55 -5.15 3.31 38.12
N PRO A 56 -6.15 3.09 38.98
CA PRO A 56 -6.44 1.78 39.55
C PRO A 56 -6.77 0.78 38.44
N HIS A 57 -6.29 -0.45 38.54
CA HIS A 57 -6.55 -1.58 37.59
C HIS A 57 -6.01 -1.44 36.17
N SER A 58 -5.01 -0.64 35.91
CA SER A 58 -4.57 -0.25 34.56
C SER A 58 -3.61 -1.20 33.85
N GLY A 59 -3.44 -2.44 34.29
CA GLY A 59 -2.53 -3.39 33.61
C GLY A 59 -1.05 -3.00 33.64
N LYS A 60 -0.61 -2.19 34.64
CA LYS A 60 0.77 -1.64 34.77
C LYS A 60 1.88 -2.68 34.75
N GLY A 61 1.62 -3.87 35.28
CA GLY A 61 2.57 -4.98 35.34
C GLY A 61 2.64 -5.81 34.05
N ILE A 62 1.88 -5.44 33.00
CA ILE A 62 1.85 -6.20 31.77
C ILE A 62 3.00 -5.73 30.87
N ASP A 63 3.85 -6.65 30.44
CA ASP A 63 4.80 -6.41 29.37
C ASP A 63 4.08 -6.41 28.02
N LEU A 64 3.93 -5.22 27.42
CA LEU A 64 3.19 -5.00 26.18
C LEU A 64 4.03 -5.28 24.93
N LEU A 65 5.36 -5.41 25.05
CA LEU A 65 6.21 -5.76 23.92
C LEU A 65 5.88 -7.14 23.34
N HIS A 66 5.41 -8.05 24.20
CA HIS A 66 5.09 -9.42 23.84
C HIS A 66 3.58 -9.70 23.71
N ARG A 67 2.73 -8.68 23.76
CA ARG A 67 1.29 -8.84 23.57
C ARG A 67 0.91 -8.71 22.11
N SER A 68 0.15 -9.69 21.63
CA SER A 68 -0.41 -9.70 20.28
C SER A 68 -1.38 -8.54 20.10
N ARG A 69 -1.17 -7.76 19.05
CA ARG A 69 -1.98 -6.60 18.66
C ARG A 69 -2.15 -6.55 17.16
N SER A 70 -3.27 -6.01 16.69
CA SER A 70 -3.46 -5.79 15.25
C SER A 70 -2.32 -4.95 14.68
N THR A 71 -1.68 -5.47 13.64
CA THR A 71 -0.50 -4.83 13.02
C THR A 71 -0.85 -3.58 12.23
N GLY A 72 -2.12 -3.39 11.87
CA GLY A 72 -2.49 -2.32 10.95
C GLY A 72 -1.65 -2.39 9.66
N SER A 73 -0.98 -1.29 9.33
CA SER A 73 -0.18 -1.17 8.10
C SER A 73 1.32 -1.49 8.27
N ILE A 74 1.74 -2.04 9.43
CA ILE A 74 3.17 -2.31 9.71
C ILE A 74 3.76 -3.40 8.79
N LEU A 75 2.94 -4.31 8.27
CA LEU A 75 3.40 -5.39 7.39
C LEU A 75 3.62 -4.95 5.93
N LYS A 76 3.12 -3.80 5.50
CA LYS A 76 3.22 -3.33 4.09
C LYS A 76 4.65 -3.24 3.56
N PRO A 77 5.66 -2.77 4.32
CA PRO A 77 7.04 -2.74 3.83
C PRO A 77 7.63 -4.13 3.56
N LEU A 78 7.22 -5.14 4.32
CA LEU A 78 7.68 -6.51 4.14
C LEU A 78 7.12 -7.10 2.84
N LEU A 79 5.85 -6.88 2.56
CA LEU A 79 5.24 -7.26 1.28
C LEU A 79 5.93 -6.56 0.10
N TYR A 80 6.20 -5.27 0.23
CA TYR A 80 6.90 -4.51 -0.80
C TYR A 80 8.31 -5.06 -1.05
N ALA A 81 9.05 -5.41 0.01
CA ALA A 81 10.39 -5.99 -0.10
C ALA A 81 10.38 -7.36 -0.79
N THR A 82 9.42 -8.24 -0.44
CA THR A 82 9.29 -9.56 -1.07
C THR A 82 8.93 -9.46 -2.54
N MET A 83 8.03 -8.55 -2.91
CA MET A 83 7.65 -8.33 -4.30
C MET A 83 8.79 -7.74 -5.15
N LEU A 84 9.61 -6.84 -4.59
CA LEU A 84 10.83 -6.36 -5.25
C LEU A 84 11.83 -7.51 -5.47
N GLN A 85 12.02 -8.36 -4.45
CA GLN A 85 12.93 -9.49 -4.52
C GLN A 85 12.52 -10.48 -5.60
N GLN A 86 11.24 -10.79 -5.70
CA GLN A 86 10.71 -11.74 -6.67
C GLN A 86 10.57 -11.14 -8.09
N GLY A 87 10.79 -9.83 -8.24
CA GLY A 87 10.62 -9.15 -9.52
C GLY A 87 9.16 -9.02 -9.95
N GLU A 88 8.26 -8.86 -9.02
CA GLU A 88 6.83 -8.66 -9.29
C GLU A 88 6.49 -7.19 -9.49
N ILE A 89 7.28 -6.30 -8.88
CA ILE A 89 7.12 -4.84 -8.99
C ILE A 89 8.45 -4.14 -9.19
N THR A 90 8.37 -2.91 -9.73
CA THR A 90 9.45 -1.92 -9.63
C THR A 90 9.04 -0.80 -8.65
N PRO A 91 9.98 -0.04 -8.08
CA PRO A 91 9.64 1.09 -7.21
C PRO A 91 8.76 2.14 -7.89
N GLN A 92 8.87 2.30 -9.21
CA GLN A 92 8.14 3.31 -10.00
C GLN A 92 6.87 2.75 -10.65
N GLN A 93 6.66 1.43 -10.62
CA GLN A 93 5.51 0.80 -11.25
C GLN A 93 4.20 1.35 -10.68
N LEU A 94 3.28 1.69 -11.58
CA LEU A 94 1.94 2.13 -11.20
C LEU A 94 1.13 0.95 -10.66
N ILE A 95 0.57 1.16 -9.47
CA ILE A 95 -0.35 0.24 -8.79
C ILE A 95 -1.73 0.90 -8.75
N GLU A 96 -2.77 0.15 -9.02
CA GLU A 96 -4.14 0.64 -9.02
C GLU A 96 -4.60 1.10 -7.63
N ASP A 97 -5.23 2.28 -7.59
CA ASP A 97 -5.84 2.91 -6.44
C ASP A 97 -7.24 3.41 -6.80
N ILE A 98 -8.14 2.47 -7.00
CA ILE A 98 -9.55 2.70 -7.38
C ILE A 98 -10.47 1.91 -6.45
N PRO A 99 -11.74 2.29 -6.27
CA PRO A 99 -12.70 1.48 -5.52
C PRO A 99 -12.72 0.05 -6.01
N THR A 100 -12.45 -0.90 -5.15
CA THR A 100 -12.35 -2.31 -5.52
C THR A 100 -13.07 -3.19 -4.49
N LYS A 101 -13.84 -4.17 -4.96
CA LYS A 101 -14.56 -5.13 -4.11
C LYS A 101 -14.06 -6.56 -4.40
N PHE A 102 -13.72 -7.30 -3.36
CA PHE A 102 -13.22 -8.67 -3.42
C PHE A 102 -14.16 -9.60 -2.63
N LYS A 103 -15.03 -10.37 -3.29
CA LYS A 103 -15.90 -11.39 -2.64
C LYS A 103 -16.50 -10.91 -1.31
N GLY A 104 -17.12 -9.72 -1.29
CA GLY A 104 -17.72 -9.15 -0.07
C GLY A 104 -16.78 -8.30 0.79
N TYR A 105 -15.47 -8.29 0.53
CA TYR A 105 -14.51 -7.39 1.18
C TYR A 105 -14.25 -6.15 0.31
N GLN A 106 -14.48 -4.98 0.86
CA GLN A 106 -14.26 -3.69 0.18
C GLN A 106 -13.29 -2.84 1.01
N PRO A 107 -11.99 -2.86 0.69
CA PRO A 107 -11.03 -1.99 1.35
C PRO A 107 -11.23 -0.53 0.93
N GLU A 108 -10.98 0.37 1.86
CA GLU A 108 -11.01 1.81 1.64
C GLU A 108 -9.67 2.43 2.06
N ASN A 109 -9.25 3.50 1.39
CA ASN A 109 -8.15 4.32 1.86
C ASN A 109 -8.58 5.11 3.10
N TYR A 110 -7.64 5.46 3.97
CA TYR A 110 -7.94 6.20 5.20
C TYR A 110 -8.58 7.57 4.94
N ASP A 111 -8.17 8.23 3.86
CA ASP A 111 -8.67 9.54 3.42
C ASP A 111 -9.94 9.44 2.54
N LEU A 112 -10.44 8.22 2.28
CA LEU A 112 -11.57 7.94 1.41
C LEU A 112 -11.42 8.48 -0.03
N ASP A 113 -10.20 8.78 -0.45
CA ASP A 113 -9.89 9.29 -1.79
C ASP A 113 -9.17 8.21 -2.62
N TYR A 114 -9.31 8.34 -3.95
CA TYR A 114 -8.79 7.40 -4.93
C TYR A 114 -8.02 8.16 -6.01
N ARG A 115 -6.83 7.65 -6.37
CA ARG A 115 -5.88 8.34 -7.23
C ARG A 115 -5.77 7.75 -8.63
N GLY A 116 -6.59 6.72 -8.91
CA GLY A 116 -6.49 5.93 -10.15
C GLY A 116 -5.32 4.97 -10.13
N VAL A 117 -4.11 5.49 -10.23
CA VAL A 117 -2.85 4.74 -10.08
C VAL A 117 -1.80 5.57 -9.36
N VAL A 118 -0.91 4.89 -8.66
CA VAL A 118 0.21 5.51 -7.92
C VAL A 118 1.48 4.66 -8.05
N PRO A 119 2.68 5.25 -8.10
CA PRO A 119 3.92 4.48 -8.03
C PRO A 119 4.00 3.65 -6.76
N ALA A 120 4.45 2.40 -6.85
CA ALA A 120 4.50 1.44 -5.74
C ALA A 120 5.22 2.01 -4.50
N LYS A 121 6.35 2.70 -4.68
CA LYS A 121 7.06 3.37 -3.57
C LYS A 121 6.22 4.47 -2.90
N LYS A 122 5.42 5.23 -3.67
CA LYS A 122 4.53 6.25 -3.12
C LYS A 122 3.34 5.63 -2.41
N ALA A 123 2.78 4.54 -2.96
CA ALA A 123 1.72 3.76 -2.31
C ALA A 123 2.16 3.28 -0.91
N LEU A 124 3.41 2.79 -0.80
CA LEU A 124 4.01 2.40 0.48
C LEU A 124 4.21 3.60 1.41
N ALA A 125 4.82 4.69 0.91
CA ALA A 125 5.12 5.89 1.69
C ALA A 125 3.85 6.57 2.25
N GLN A 126 2.78 6.62 1.45
CA GLN A 126 1.47 7.15 1.85
C GLN A 126 0.61 6.12 2.60
N SER A 127 1.10 4.89 2.73
CA SER A 127 0.38 3.81 3.41
C SER A 127 -1.01 3.50 2.83
N LEU A 128 -1.19 3.64 1.51
CA LEU A 128 -2.46 3.41 0.85
C LEU A 128 -2.93 1.96 1.06
N ASN A 129 -4.22 1.79 1.29
CA ASN A 129 -4.81 0.49 1.59
C ASN A 129 -5.10 -0.31 0.32
N ILE A 130 -5.74 0.31 -0.66
CA ILE A 130 -6.13 -0.37 -1.90
C ILE A 130 -4.91 -0.87 -2.68
N PRO A 131 -3.87 -0.05 -2.93
CA PRO A 131 -2.64 -0.56 -3.55
C PRO A 131 -2.00 -1.70 -2.78
N ALA A 132 -1.98 -1.66 -1.44
CA ALA A 132 -1.43 -2.73 -0.63
C ALA A 132 -2.21 -4.05 -0.77
N VAL A 133 -3.55 -3.97 -0.82
CA VAL A 133 -4.41 -5.13 -1.05
C VAL A 133 -4.20 -5.70 -2.46
N ASN A 134 -4.10 -4.83 -3.48
CA ASN A 134 -3.82 -5.24 -4.85
C ASN A 134 -2.45 -5.92 -4.96
N MET A 135 -1.43 -5.39 -4.29
CA MET A 135 -0.11 -6.00 -4.21
C MET A 135 -0.16 -7.38 -3.53
N LEU A 136 -0.85 -7.51 -2.38
CA LEU A 136 -1.00 -8.82 -1.71
C LEU A 136 -1.77 -9.83 -2.57
N LYS A 137 -2.81 -9.38 -3.26
CA LYS A 137 -3.57 -10.23 -4.19
C LYS A 137 -2.69 -10.73 -5.34
N HIS A 138 -1.82 -9.89 -5.87
CA HIS A 138 -0.90 -10.24 -6.94
C HIS A 138 0.19 -11.23 -6.46
N HIS A 139 0.82 -10.93 -5.33
CA HIS A 139 1.84 -11.76 -4.70
C HIS A 139 1.31 -13.11 -4.23
N GLY A 140 0.07 -13.14 -3.79
CA GLY A 140 -0.55 -14.28 -3.15
C GLY A 140 -0.50 -14.20 -1.61
N ILE A 141 -1.63 -14.53 -0.99
CA ILE A 141 -1.76 -14.48 0.47
C ILE A 141 -0.85 -15.53 1.13
N LYS A 142 -0.85 -16.75 0.60
CA LYS A 142 -0.06 -17.84 1.19
C LYS A 142 1.45 -17.63 1.11
N PRO A 143 2.05 -17.21 -0.01
CA PRO A 143 3.48 -16.87 -0.06
C PRO A 143 3.89 -15.83 0.96
N PHE A 144 3.09 -14.77 1.14
CA PHE A 144 3.37 -13.73 2.13
C PHE A 144 3.17 -14.23 3.57
N TYR A 145 2.15 -15.03 3.81
CA TYR A 145 1.93 -15.70 5.10
C TYR A 145 3.13 -16.58 5.48
N ASP A 146 3.58 -17.45 4.56
CA ASP A 146 4.73 -18.32 4.78
C ASP A 146 6.02 -17.51 5.03
N PHE A 147 6.19 -16.39 4.33
CA PHE A 147 7.28 -15.45 4.60
C PHE A 147 7.24 -14.95 6.05
N LEU A 148 6.09 -14.51 6.56
CA LEU A 148 5.96 -14.02 7.93
C LEU A 148 6.27 -15.11 8.97
N GLU A 149 5.76 -16.34 8.79
CA GLU A 149 6.07 -17.47 9.65
C GLU A 149 7.57 -17.81 9.67
N GLN A 150 8.18 -17.91 8.49
CA GLN A 150 9.61 -18.22 8.35
C GLN A 150 10.51 -17.14 8.99
N HIS A 151 10.03 -15.89 9.05
CA HIS A 151 10.76 -14.78 9.67
C HIS A 151 10.35 -14.54 11.14
N GLY A 152 9.66 -15.50 11.75
CA GLY A 152 9.46 -15.56 13.20
C GLY A 152 8.23 -14.81 13.74
N VAL A 153 7.23 -14.51 12.92
CA VAL A 153 5.93 -14.03 13.40
C VAL A 153 5.18 -15.20 14.01
N SER A 154 5.16 -15.27 15.35
CA SER A 154 4.60 -16.41 16.08
C SER A 154 3.09 -16.26 16.38
N THR A 155 2.51 -15.13 16.07
CA THR A 155 1.14 -14.76 16.42
C THR A 155 0.11 -15.12 15.35
N LEU A 156 0.54 -15.78 14.25
CA LEU A 156 -0.33 -16.22 13.19
C LEU A 156 -1.06 -17.52 13.62
N HIS A 157 -2.31 -17.37 14.04
CA HIS A 157 -3.12 -18.48 14.58
C HIS A 157 -4.23 -18.98 13.64
N ARG A 158 -4.38 -18.35 12.47
CA ARG A 158 -5.29 -18.76 11.39
C ARG A 158 -4.48 -19.21 10.18
N SER A 159 -5.09 -19.98 9.29
CA SER A 159 -4.49 -20.28 7.99
C SER A 159 -4.40 -19.02 7.10
N ALA A 160 -3.58 -19.06 6.07
CA ALA A 160 -3.47 -17.98 5.10
C ALA A 160 -4.85 -17.58 4.52
N ASP A 161 -5.67 -18.56 4.14
CA ASP A 161 -7.02 -18.33 3.61
C ASP A 161 -7.97 -17.76 4.69
N GLY A 162 -7.78 -18.12 5.96
CA GLY A 162 -8.54 -17.60 7.09
C GLY A 162 -8.25 -16.14 7.39
N TYR A 163 -7.07 -15.62 7.04
CA TYR A 163 -6.76 -14.20 7.08
C TYR A 163 -7.25 -13.46 5.84
N GLY A 164 -7.11 -14.06 4.67
CA GLY A 164 -7.47 -13.43 3.42
C GLY A 164 -6.68 -12.12 3.16
N LEU A 165 -7.24 -11.27 2.29
CA LEU A 165 -6.65 -9.96 1.95
C LEU A 165 -6.56 -8.98 3.13
N PRO A 166 -7.45 -8.99 4.14
CA PRO A 166 -7.30 -8.18 5.34
C PRO A 166 -5.98 -8.37 6.10
N LEU A 167 -5.23 -9.45 5.89
CA LEU A 167 -3.93 -9.72 6.48
C LEU A 167 -3.01 -8.49 6.41
N ILE A 168 -2.95 -7.80 5.26
CA ILE A 168 -2.05 -6.65 5.03
C ILE A 168 -2.54 -5.34 5.65
N LEU A 169 -3.78 -5.30 6.13
CA LEU A 169 -4.41 -4.12 6.75
C LEU A 169 -4.64 -4.27 8.25
N GLY A 170 -4.01 -5.26 8.88
CA GLY A 170 -4.12 -5.52 10.32
C GLY A 170 -5.09 -6.64 10.69
N GLY A 171 -5.52 -7.46 9.72
CA GLY A 171 -6.20 -8.73 10.00
C GLY A 171 -5.30 -9.73 10.72
N ALA A 172 -3.98 -9.62 10.55
CA ALA A 172 -2.99 -10.36 11.33
C ALA A 172 -2.60 -9.58 12.59
N GLU A 173 -2.27 -10.33 13.65
CA GLU A 173 -1.70 -9.80 14.88
C GLU A 173 -0.18 -9.98 14.87
N GLY A 174 0.51 -9.13 15.62
CA GLY A 174 1.95 -9.21 15.87
C GLY A 174 2.28 -8.61 17.23
N THR A 175 3.45 -8.93 17.76
CA THR A 175 3.99 -8.30 18.96
C THR A 175 4.89 -7.13 18.59
N LEU A 176 5.03 -6.14 19.46
CA LEU A 176 5.97 -5.03 19.20
C LEU A 176 7.40 -5.54 19.06
N TRP A 177 7.75 -6.57 19.80
CA TRP A 177 9.03 -7.24 19.74
C TRP A 177 9.29 -7.81 18.34
N GLU A 178 8.40 -8.65 17.83
CA GLU A 178 8.52 -9.28 16.51
C GLU A 178 8.56 -8.24 15.38
N MET A 179 7.62 -7.29 15.41
CA MET A 179 7.54 -6.27 14.36
C MET A 179 8.80 -5.39 14.32
N THR A 180 9.35 -5.02 15.50
CA THR A 180 10.60 -4.27 15.55
C THR A 180 11.79 -5.09 15.03
N HIS A 181 11.84 -6.38 15.35
CA HIS A 181 12.85 -7.30 14.83
C HIS A 181 12.79 -7.39 13.29
N LEU A 182 11.61 -7.49 12.68
CA LEU A 182 11.49 -7.57 11.23
C LEU A 182 12.05 -6.32 10.54
N TYR A 183 11.84 -5.13 11.11
CA TYR A 183 12.43 -3.90 10.59
C TYR A 183 13.95 -3.84 10.84
N MET A 184 14.41 -4.33 11.98
CA MET A 184 15.84 -4.50 12.24
C MET A 184 16.47 -5.46 11.22
N GLN A 185 15.79 -6.55 10.84
CA GLN A 185 16.27 -7.46 9.80
C GLN A 185 16.42 -6.75 8.45
N LEU A 186 15.44 -5.92 8.05
CA LEU A 186 15.59 -5.10 6.83
C LEU A 186 16.86 -4.23 6.89
N ALA A 187 17.09 -3.57 8.03
CA ALA A 187 18.29 -2.74 8.21
C ALA A 187 19.59 -3.53 8.17
N ARG A 188 19.64 -4.73 8.75
CA ARG A 188 20.79 -5.64 8.74
C ARG A 188 21.07 -6.15 7.32
N ILE A 189 20.04 -6.66 6.66
CA ILE A 189 20.13 -7.20 5.30
C ILE A 189 20.63 -6.13 4.34
N ALA A 190 20.11 -4.90 4.41
CA ALA A 190 20.55 -3.79 3.58
C ALA A 190 22.03 -3.42 3.76
N GLN A 191 22.65 -3.83 4.86
CA GLN A 191 24.07 -3.64 5.17
C GLN A 191 24.92 -4.90 4.92
N GLY A 192 24.32 -5.97 4.40
CA GLY A 192 25.00 -7.26 4.23
C GLY A 192 25.28 -7.99 5.56
N ILE A 193 24.61 -7.59 6.65
CA ILE A 193 24.70 -8.27 7.93
C ILE A 193 23.70 -9.43 7.92
N PRO A 194 24.10 -10.66 8.26
CA PRO A 194 23.20 -11.81 8.26
C PRO A 194 21.96 -11.57 9.13
N ALA A 195 20.81 -12.02 8.64
CA ALA A 195 19.58 -12.02 9.43
C ALA A 195 19.76 -12.92 10.68
N GLN A 196 19.07 -12.58 11.75
CA GLN A 196 19.08 -13.33 13.00
C GLN A 196 17.68 -13.82 13.33
N PRO A 197 17.51 -15.03 13.89
CA PRO A 197 16.23 -15.50 14.40
C PRO A 197 15.69 -14.53 15.47
N ILE A 198 14.38 -14.38 15.54
CA ILE A 198 13.74 -13.63 16.62
C ILE A 198 13.86 -14.47 17.90
N SER A 199 14.67 -14.01 18.86
CA SER A 199 14.75 -14.62 20.19
C SER A 199 13.49 -14.25 20.99
N ARG A 200 12.87 -15.22 21.68
CA ARG A 200 11.70 -14.97 22.52
C ARG A 200 12.01 -14.21 23.80
N LEU A 201 13.22 -14.35 24.31
CA LEU A 201 13.66 -13.69 25.55
C LEU A 201 15.05 -13.08 25.39
N PRO A 202 15.23 -11.78 25.66
CA PRO A 202 16.54 -11.14 25.61
C PRO A 202 17.50 -11.78 26.61
N GLY A 203 18.51 -12.48 26.12
CA GLY A 203 19.64 -12.97 26.90
C GLY A 203 19.44 -14.29 27.66
N ILE A 204 18.38 -15.06 27.44
CA ILE A 204 18.13 -16.34 28.12
C ILE A 204 18.22 -17.55 27.16
N ASP A 205 17.85 -17.40 25.92
CA ASP A 205 17.93 -18.51 24.96
C ASP A 205 19.29 -18.58 24.24
N HIS A 206 20.25 -19.30 24.83
CA HIS A 206 21.47 -19.73 24.15
C HIS A 206 21.24 -20.95 23.22
N ASP A 207 20.11 -21.60 23.32
CA ASP A 207 19.69 -22.68 22.45
C ASP A 207 18.74 -22.17 21.34
N ALA A 208 19.17 -21.15 20.62
CA ALA A 208 18.57 -20.86 19.33
C ALA A 208 18.79 -22.10 18.45
N VAL A 209 17.77 -22.96 18.39
CA VAL A 209 17.67 -23.99 17.37
C VAL A 209 18.21 -23.36 16.09
N SER A 210 19.22 -24.00 15.50
CA SER A 210 19.85 -23.68 14.23
C SER A 210 18.79 -23.69 13.11
N GLN A 211 17.84 -22.78 13.17
CA GLN A 211 17.08 -22.36 12.01
C GLN A 211 18.08 -21.57 11.16
N LYS A 212 18.54 -22.20 10.10
CA LYS A 212 19.22 -21.50 9.02
C LYS A 212 18.36 -20.31 8.68
N SER A 213 18.78 -19.13 9.13
CA SER A 213 18.20 -17.85 8.72
C SER A 213 18.54 -17.69 7.23
N ILE A 214 17.75 -18.32 6.38
CA ILE A 214 17.76 -18.06 4.96
C ILE A 214 16.94 -16.79 4.82
N SER A 215 17.62 -15.65 4.84
CA SER A 215 16.96 -14.42 4.41
C SER A 215 16.53 -14.62 2.97
N SER A 216 15.22 -14.64 2.74
CA SER A 216 14.66 -14.66 1.38
C SER A 216 14.77 -13.29 0.71
N LEU A 217 15.29 -12.28 1.42
CA LEU A 217 15.49 -10.92 0.92
C LEU A 217 16.98 -10.66 0.68
N SER A 218 17.28 -9.95 -0.39
CA SER A 218 18.62 -9.47 -0.72
C SER A 218 18.88 -8.07 -0.14
N ALA A 219 20.15 -7.65 -0.11
CA ALA A 219 20.53 -6.31 0.32
C ALA A 219 19.87 -5.23 -0.57
N GLY A 220 19.75 -5.50 -1.87
CA GLY A 220 19.11 -4.61 -2.83
C GLY A 220 17.63 -4.40 -2.55
N SER A 221 16.86 -5.48 -2.32
CA SER A 221 15.42 -5.38 -2.01
C SER A 221 15.17 -4.68 -0.68
N ALA A 222 15.96 -4.98 0.36
CA ALA A 222 15.89 -4.32 1.65
C ALA A 222 16.23 -2.82 1.56
N TRP A 223 17.32 -2.48 0.85
CA TRP A 223 17.73 -1.09 0.67
C TRP A 223 16.69 -0.26 -0.09
N LEU A 224 16.14 -0.78 -1.20
CA LEU A 224 15.08 -0.12 -1.97
C LEU A 224 13.80 0.11 -1.12
N THR A 225 13.49 -0.84 -0.23
CA THR A 225 12.37 -0.70 0.71
C THR A 225 12.62 0.42 1.71
N LEU A 226 13.83 0.49 2.28
CA LEU A 226 14.22 1.56 3.21
C LEU A 226 14.22 2.93 2.52
N GLN A 227 14.62 3.01 1.23
CA GLN A 227 14.51 4.24 0.44
C GLN A 227 13.05 4.69 0.28
N ALA A 228 12.12 3.77 0.02
CA ALA A 228 10.70 4.11 -0.05
C ALA A 228 10.15 4.58 1.30
N LEU A 229 10.58 3.96 2.41
CA LEU A 229 10.19 4.35 3.77
C LEU A 229 10.76 5.70 4.21
N LEU A 230 11.87 6.15 3.62
CA LEU A 230 12.41 7.49 3.85
C LEU A 230 11.48 8.60 3.33
N GLU A 231 10.61 8.28 2.36
CA GLU A 231 9.64 9.21 1.79
C GLU A 231 8.38 9.41 2.66
N VAL A 232 8.18 8.61 3.70
CA VAL A 232 7.05 8.76 4.63
C VAL A 232 7.07 10.14 5.28
N SER A 233 5.95 10.85 5.22
CA SER A 233 5.81 12.18 5.82
C SER A 233 5.89 12.10 7.34
N ARG A 234 6.73 12.92 7.96
CA ARG A 234 6.91 12.98 9.41
C ARG A 234 5.87 13.89 10.07
N PRO A 235 5.48 13.64 11.32
CA PRO A 235 4.50 14.49 12.00
C PRO A 235 5.06 15.88 12.35
N GLY A 236 4.19 16.87 12.37
CA GLY A 236 4.48 18.22 12.88
C GLY A 236 5.70 18.87 12.24
N ASN A 237 6.57 19.46 13.06
CA ASN A 237 7.79 20.13 12.65
C ASN A 237 8.83 19.22 12.00
N GLU A 238 8.79 17.92 12.30
CA GLU A 238 9.66 16.90 11.70
C GLU A 238 9.44 16.77 10.18
N ASN A 239 8.29 17.20 9.65
CA ASN A 239 8.03 17.17 8.20
C ASN A 239 8.99 18.04 7.37
N ARG A 240 9.66 19.00 7.99
CA ARG A 240 10.66 19.86 7.35
C ARG A 240 12.09 19.32 7.39
N TRP A 241 12.28 18.09 7.86
CA TRP A 241 13.61 17.50 8.09
C TRP A 241 14.55 17.60 6.86
N ARG A 242 14.02 17.46 5.64
CA ARG A 242 14.82 17.56 4.40
C ARG A 242 15.42 18.94 4.15
N LYS A 243 14.90 19.97 4.80
CA LYS A 243 15.41 21.37 4.68
C LYS A 243 16.66 21.62 5.53
N TYR A 244 16.98 20.72 6.44
CA TYR A 244 18.10 20.85 7.36
C TYR A 244 19.16 19.80 7.05
N ALA A 245 20.37 20.24 6.63
CA ALA A 245 21.48 19.36 6.26
C ALA A 245 21.88 18.35 7.37
N ASN A 246 21.63 18.71 8.63
CA ASN A 246 21.98 17.91 9.79
C ASN A 246 20.84 17.00 10.29
N SER A 247 19.73 16.91 9.57
CA SER A 247 18.61 16.06 9.97
C SER A 247 18.93 14.59 9.77
N ARG A 248 18.49 13.78 10.73
CA ARG A 248 18.68 12.32 10.66
C ARG A 248 17.75 11.72 9.61
N GLN A 249 18.30 10.88 8.74
CA GLN A 249 17.53 10.04 7.83
C GLN A 249 17.02 8.82 8.62
N ILE A 250 15.70 8.62 8.63
CA ILE A 250 15.03 7.52 9.32
C ILE A 250 14.03 6.92 8.36
N ALA A 251 14.20 5.67 8.01
CA ALA A 251 13.16 4.89 7.34
C ALA A 251 12.14 4.47 8.39
N TRP A 252 10.86 4.79 8.20
CA TRP A 252 9.88 4.54 9.23
C TRP A 252 8.49 4.25 8.67
N LYS A 253 7.66 3.63 9.49
CA LYS A 253 6.29 3.27 9.13
C LYS A 253 5.36 3.35 10.33
N THR A 254 4.14 3.80 10.10
CA THR A 254 3.05 3.74 11.06
C THR A 254 2.12 2.57 10.79
N GLY A 255 1.49 2.09 11.84
CA GLY A 255 0.32 1.24 11.81
C GLY A 255 -0.78 1.85 12.66
N THR A 256 -2.00 1.67 12.22
CA THR A 256 -3.20 1.99 13.00
C THR A 256 -4.17 0.85 12.81
N SER A 257 -4.61 0.23 13.90
CA SER A 257 -5.57 -0.87 13.82
C SER A 257 -6.97 -0.35 13.48
N TYR A 258 -7.76 -1.22 12.86
CA TYR A 258 -9.19 -0.95 12.68
C TYR A 258 -9.87 -0.72 14.04
N GLY A 259 -10.70 0.34 14.13
CA GLY A 259 -11.35 0.73 15.36
C GLY A 259 -10.46 1.51 16.33
N PHE A 260 -9.29 2.04 15.88
CA PHE A 260 -8.45 2.95 16.68
C PHE A 260 -8.02 2.40 18.03
N ARG A 261 -7.57 1.14 18.10
CA ARG A 261 -7.13 0.45 19.33
C ARG A 261 -5.63 0.48 19.52
N ASP A 262 -4.88 0.42 18.40
CA ASP A 262 -3.43 0.28 18.39
C ASP A 262 -2.80 1.33 17.48
N GLY A 263 -1.86 2.09 18.01
CA GLY A 263 -1.02 3.03 17.28
C GLY A 263 0.43 2.54 17.28
N TRP A 264 0.99 2.32 16.09
CA TRP A 264 2.36 1.83 15.91
C TRP A 264 3.23 2.87 15.23
N ALA A 265 4.48 2.94 15.61
CA ALA A 265 5.54 3.59 14.85
C ALA A 265 6.82 2.77 14.96
N ILE A 266 7.36 2.30 13.85
CA ILE A 266 8.64 1.61 13.81
C ILE A 266 9.54 2.34 12.82
N GLY A 267 10.77 2.62 13.26
CA GLY A 267 11.75 3.32 12.46
C GLY A 267 13.13 2.71 12.59
N THR A 268 13.95 2.88 11.54
CA THR A 268 15.31 2.37 11.53
C THR A 268 16.28 3.34 10.86
N THR A 269 17.49 3.34 11.36
CA THR A 269 18.71 3.91 10.78
C THR A 269 19.69 2.76 10.51
N ALA A 270 20.89 3.04 10.03
CA ALA A 270 21.89 1.99 9.84
C ALA A 270 22.24 1.27 11.16
N GLU A 271 22.28 1.98 12.29
CA GLU A 271 22.75 1.44 13.58
C GLU A 271 21.64 1.01 14.53
N TYR A 272 20.46 1.67 14.47
CA TYR A 272 19.41 1.41 15.45
C TYR A 272 18.04 1.26 14.81
N THR A 273 17.26 0.37 15.40
CA THR A 273 15.83 0.21 15.09
C THR A 273 15.03 0.44 16.37
N ILE A 274 13.98 1.27 16.26
CA ILE A 274 13.10 1.60 17.37
C ILE A 274 11.68 1.21 17.01
N GLY A 275 11.02 0.49 17.91
CA GLY A 275 9.60 0.20 17.83
C GLY A 275 8.87 0.90 18.98
N VAL A 276 7.72 1.50 18.67
CA VAL A 276 6.80 2.14 19.64
C VAL A 276 5.39 1.65 19.38
N TRP A 277 4.69 1.27 20.42
CA TRP A 277 3.27 0.99 20.44
C TRP A 277 2.57 1.87 21.47
N THR A 278 1.35 2.34 21.16
CA THR A 278 0.48 3.12 22.04
C THR A 278 -0.94 2.62 21.94
N GLY A 279 -1.66 2.60 23.04
CA GLY A 279 -3.05 2.13 23.08
C GLY A 279 -3.52 1.90 24.52
N ASN A 280 -4.57 1.10 24.67
CA ASN A 280 -5.05 0.65 25.96
C ASN A 280 -4.78 -0.85 26.14
N ALA A 281 -4.21 -1.27 27.25
CA ALA A 281 -3.84 -2.66 27.51
C ALA A 281 -5.04 -3.62 27.33
N GLU A 282 -6.23 -3.18 27.68
CA GLU A 282 -7.50 -3.91 27.57
C GLU A 282 -8.07 -3.93 26.14
N GLY A 283 -7.42 -3.25 25.18
CA GLY A 283 -7.86 -3.19 23.79
C GLY A 283 -9.04 -2.25 23.53
N GLY A 284 -9.32 -1.33 24.47
CA GLY A 284 -10.34 -0.29 24.30
C GLY A 284 -10.01 0.64 23.12
N SER A 285 -11.04 0.98 22.33
CA SER A 285 -10.93 1.94 21.24
C SER A 285 -10.74 3.37 21.76
N VAL A 286 -9.87 4.13 21.11
CA VAL A 286 -9.67 5.56 21.37
C VAL A 286 -9.94 6.33 20.09
N PRO A 287 -11.07 7.06 19.98
CA PRO A 287 -11.41 7.80 18.77
C PRO A 287 -10.27 8.72 18.31
N GLY A 288 -9.86 8.61 17.06
CA GLY A 288 -8.79 9.41 16.47
C GLY A 288 -7.36 8.96 16.79
N LEU A 289 -7.16 7.87 17.53
CA LEU A 289 -5.84 7.29 17.74
C LEU A 289 -5.25 6.84 16.41
N THR A 290 -4.14 7.46 16.01
CA THR A 290 -3.33 7.03 14.87
C THR A 290 -1.89 6.85 15.28
N GLY A 291 -1.18 5.92 14.61
CA GLY A 291 0.26 5.74 14.84
C GLY A 291 1.05 7.04 14.62
N THR A 292 0.63 7.88 13.68
CA THR A 292 1.28 9.17 13.37
C THR A 292 1.16 10.17 14.52
N GLN A 293 0.00 10.23 15.18
CA GLN A 293 -0.23 11.22 16.26
C GLN A 293 0.20 10.70 17.62
N ALA A 294 0.03 9.41 17.89
CA ALA A 294 0.25 8.83 19.20
C ALA A 294 1.67 8.23 19.37
N ALA A 295 2.13 7.40 18.43
CA ALA A 295 3.38 6.67 18.57
C ALA A 295 4.58 7.38 17.90
N ALA A 296 4.39 8.05 16.76
CA ALA A 296 5.49 8.64 16.02
C ALA A 296 6.22 9.77 16.76
N PRO A 297 5.58 10.68 17.52
CA PRO A 297 6.32 11.70 18.29
C PRO A 297 7.35 11.06 19.22
N LEU A 298 6.96 10.02 19.97
CA LEU A 298 7.89 9.30 20.86
C LEU A 298 9.01 8.62 20.05
N LEU A 299 8.70 8.02 18.91
CA LEU A 299 9.71 7.41 18.04
C LEU A 299 10.83 8.40 17.70
N PHE A 300 10.49 9.61 17.25
CA PHE A 300 11.48 10.63 16.88
C PHE A 300 12.22 11.20 18.08
N GLU A 301 11.55 11.40 19.22
CA GLU A 301 12.19 11.80 20.48
C GLU A 301 13.24 10.76 20.92
N LEU A 302 12.94 9.48 20.84
CA LEU A 302 13.88 8.40 21.17
C LEU A 302 15.07 8.37 20.21
N PHE A 303 14.86 8.57 18.89
CA PHE A 303 15.97 8.70 17.96
C PHE A 303 16.89 9.89 18.30
N ASN A 304 16.37 10.97 18.86
CA ASN A 304 17.17 12.13 19.23
C ASN A 304 18.09 11.86 20.42
N LEU A 305 17.83 10.84 21.25
CA LEU A 305 18.72 10.40 22.32
C LEU A 305 19.94 9.62 21.80
N LEU A 306 19.86 9.04 20.60
CA LEU A 306 20.87 8.20 20.03
C LEU A 306 21.96 9.02 19.31
N PRO A 307 23.19 8.50 19.19
CA PRO A 307 24.23 9.12 18.38
C PRO A 307 23.76 9.38 16.95
N LYS A 308 24.27 10.42 16.30
CA LYS A 308 24.03 10.67 14.88
C LYS A 308 24.63 9.51 14.07
N THR A 309 23.90 9.06 13.10
CA THR A 309 24.22 7.90 12.27
C THR A 309 24.26 8.29 10.80
N HIS A 310 24.95 7.51 9.99
CA HIS A 310 24.93 7.66 8.54
C HIS A 310 23.73 6.95 7.95
N TRP A 311 23.32 7.33 6.74
CA TRP A 311 22.36 6.58 5.97
C TRP A 311 22.95 5.27 5.45
N PHE A 312 22.10 4.32 5.13
CA PHE A 312 22.49 3.03 4.54
C PHE A 312 23.29 3.22 3.26
N LYS A 313 24.44 2.56 3.17
CA LYS A 313 25.24 2.55 1.98
C LYS A 313 24.52 1.77 0.88
N LYS A 314 24.51 2.30 -0.35
CA LYS A 314 23.91 1.60 -1.48
C LYS A 314 24.65 0.30 -1.74
N PRO A 315 23.97 -0.86 -1.77
CA PRO A 315 24.62 -2.16 -2.04
C PRO A 315 24.77 -2.39 -3.55
N GLU A 316 25.73 -1.70 -4.18
CA GLU A 316 25.96 -1.74 -5.63
C GLU A 316 26.16 -3.18 -6.15
N TYR A 317 26.73 -4.06 -5.34
CA TYR A 317 26.99 -5.46 -5.68
C TYR A 317 25.72 -6.32 -5.79
N ASP A 318 24.60 -5.85 -5.29
CA ASP A 318 23.33 -6.57 -5.20
C ASP A 318 22.19 -5.82 -5.93
N LEU A 319 22.58 -4.88 -6.78
CA LEU A 319 21.65 -4.08 -7.60
C LEU A 319 22.04 -4.18 -9.08
N ARG A 320 21.04 -4.18 -9.94
CA ARG A 320 21.18 -4.04 -11.38
C ARG A 320 20.38 -2.85 -11.88
N GLN A 321 20.88 -2.21 -12.92
CA GLN A 321 20.19 -1.11 -13.58
C GLN A 321 19.25 -1.63 -14.67
N VAL A 322 18.03 -1.10 -14.70
CA VAL A 322 16.99 -1.48 -15.66
C VAL A 322 16.36 -0.23 -16.24
N GLN A 323 16.08 -0.23 -17.54
CA GLN A 323 15.34 0.83 -18.20
C GLN A 323 13.83 0.59 -18.05
N VAL A 324 13.13 1.58 -17.49
CA VAL A 324 11.67 1.56 -17.35
C VAL A 324 11.05 2.79 -17.99
N CYS A 325 9.78 2.69 -18.39
CA CYS A 325 9.03 3.85 -18.83
C CYS A 325 8.86 4.86 -17.69
N LYS A 326 9.16 6.12 -17.96
CA LYS A 326 9.15 7.21 -16.97
C LYS A 326 7.79 7.41 -16.31
N ASN A 327 6.70 7.21 -17.07
CA ASN A 327 5.35 7.52 -16.62
C ASN A 327 4.72 6.42 -15.77
N ASP A 328 5.14 5.16 -15.96
CA ASP A 328 4.46 4.02 -15.34
C ASP A 328 5.37 3.00 -14.64
N GLY A 329 6.70 3.13 -14.81
CA GLY A 329 7.68 2.28 -14.13
C GLY A 329 7.76 0.82 -14.57
N PHE A 330 7.07 0.42 -15.64
CA PHE A 330 7.23 -0.88 -16.29
C PHE A 330 8.45 -0.89 -17.21
N LEU A 331 8.91 -2.07 -17.67
CA LEU A 331 10.03 -2.15 -18.62
C LEU A 331 9.77 -1.27 -19.84
N ALA A 332 10.83 -0.58 -20.24
CA ALA A 332 10.78 0.34 -21.35
C ALA A 332 10.38 -0.35 -22.66
N THR A 333 9.55 0.33 -23.43
CA THR A 333 9.17 -0.01 -24.78
C THR A 333 9.69 1.05 -25.76
N PRO A 334 9.72 0.80 -27.07
CA PRO A 334 10.05 1.84 -28.06
C PRO A 334 9.06 3.03 -28.05
N TYR A 335 7.97 2.92 -27.31
CA TYR A 335 6.87 3.90 -27.31
C TYR A 335 6.83 4.78 -26.05
N CYS A 336 7.83 4.69 -25.17
CA CYS A 336 7.90 5.53 -23.97
C CYS A 336 9.26 6.21 -23.78
N ASP A 337 9.25 7.38 -23.14
CA ASP A 337 10.46 7.92 -22.56
C ASP A 337 10.90 7.05 -21.38
N SER A 338 12.17 6.68 -21.36
CA SER A 338 12.70 5.78 -20.35
C SER A 338 13.60 6.48 -19.34
N ILE A 339 13.63 5.92 -18.14
CA ILE A 339 14.57 6.25 -17.07
C ILE A 339 15.27 4.98 -16.61
N ILE A 340 16.47 5.14 -16.04
CA ILE A 340 17.20 4.04 -15.42
C ILE A 340 16.86 4.01 -13.93
N ILE A 341 16.51 2.82 -13.43
CA ILE A 341 16.26 2.55 -12.00
C ILE A 341 17.08 1.35 -11.54
N ASP A 342 17.28 1.27 -10.22
CA ASP A 342 17.87 0.10 -9.59
C ASP A 342 16.78 -0.94 -9.27
N LEU A 343 17.08 -2.22 -9.48
CA LEU A 343 16.32 -3.38 -9.01
C LEU A 343 17.28 -4.36 -8.33
N PRO A 344 16.80 -5.26 -7.46
CA PRO A 344 17.64 -6.32 -6.91
C PRO A 344 18.27 -7.15 -8.02
N LEU A 345 19.54 -7.56 -7.84
CA LEU A 345 20.33 -8.24 -8.87
C LEU A 345 19.63 -9.50 -9.38
N ASP A 346 19.14 -10.34 -8.48
CA ASP A 346 18.48 -11.62 -8.78
C ASP A 346 16.99 -11.49 -9.12
N SER A 347 16.45 -10.27 -9.15
CA SER A 347 15.06 -10.01 -9.49
C SER A 347 14.78 -10.36 -10.96
N THR A 348 13.71 -11.12 -11.22
CA THR A 348 13.32 -11.58 -12.57
C THR A 348 12.25 -10.70 -13.23
N TYR A 349 12.21 -9.41 -12.88
CA TYR A 349 11.22 -8.49 -13.42
C TYR A 349 11.23 -8.47 -14.96
N SER A 350 10.06 -8.74 -15.58
CA SER A 350 9.91 -8.91 -17.02
C SER A 350 8.68 -8.21 -17.63
N THR A 351 7.88 -7.52 -16.79
CA THR A 351 6.62 -6.91 -17.25
C THR A 351 6.88 -5.63 -18.02
N VAL A 352 6.51 -5.62 -19.31
CA VAL A 352 6.60 -4.43 -20.17
C VAL A 352 5.39 -3.52 -19.98
N SER A 353 5.55 -2.21 -20.30
CA SER A 353 4.49 -1.23 -20.16
C SER A 353 3.26 -1.57 -21.01
N PRO A 354 2.08 -1.70 -20.39
CA PRO A 354 0.82 -1.86 -21.12
C PRO A 354 0.18 -0.51 -21.50
N TYR A 355 0.74 0.60 -21.07
CA TYR A 355 0.12 1.92 -21.10
C TYR A 355 0.70 2.86 -22.17
N HIS A 356 1.70 2.41 -22.91
CA HIS A 356 2.30 3.20 -23.98
C HIS A 356 1.96 2.60 -25.34
N VAL A 357 1.34 3.40 -26.19
CA VAL A 357 0.91 3.01 -27.53
C VAL A 357 1.39 4.01 -28.57
N ARG A 358 1.60 3.55 -29.79
CA ARG A 358 1.84 4.44 -30.92
C ARG A 358 0.51 4.79 -31.58
N ILE A 359 0.19 6.06 -31.68
CA ILE A 359 -1.01 6.57 -32.31
C ILE A 359 -0.66 7.37 -33.56
N HIS A 360 -1.61 7.48 -34.46
CA HIS A 360 -1.53 8.27 -35.68
C HIS A 360 -2.57 9.38 -35.66
N THR A 361 -2.13 10.62 -35.90
CA THR A 361 -2.99 11.79 -35.82
C THR A 361 -2.93 12.63 -37.08
N ASP A 362 -3.90 13.50 -37.24
CA ASP A 362 -3.84 14.60 -38.23
C ASP A 362 -2.72 15.60 -37.87
N ALA A 363 -2.43 16.51 -38.80
CA ALA A 363 -1.38 17.50 -38.65
C ALA A 363 -1.57 18.45 -37.42
N LYS A 364 -2.82 18.63 -36.98
CA LYS A 364 -3.15 19.42 -35.78
C LYS A 364 -3.16 18.62 -34.48
N GLN A 365 -2.93 17.32 -34.54
CA GLN A 365 -2.99 16.38 -33.39
C GLN A 365 -4.34 16.40 -32.66
N GLN A 366 -5.41 16.76 -33.35
CA GLN A 366 -6.73 16.86 -32.75
C GLN A 366 -7.53 15.56 -32.85
N HIS A 367 -7.26 14.74 -33.91
CA HIS A 367 -7.97 13.51 -34.17
C HIS A 367 -7.01 12.38 -34.53
N ARG A 368 -7.35 11.18 -34.12
CA ARG A 368 -6.70 9.97 -34.64
C ARG A 368 -7.17 9.73 -36.07
N VAL A 369 -6.24 9.33 -36.93
CA VAL A 369 -6.49 9.02 -38.35
C VAL A 369 -5.79 7.73 -38.75
N SER A 370 -6.24 7.16 -39.84
CA SER A 370 -5.60 6.01 -40.48
C SER A 370 -5.43 6.25 -42.00
N SER A 371 -4.70 5.39 -42.68
CA SER A 371 -4.53 5.45 -44.12
C SER A 371 -5.85 5.29 -44.91
N ALA A 372 -6.93 4.84 -44.25
CA ALA A 372 -8.26 4.77 -44.84
C ALA A 372 -8.94 6.15 -45.00
N CYS A 373 -8.50 7.17 -44.24
CA CYS A 373 -9.17 8.47 -44.20
C CYS A 373 -8.23 9.68 -44.32
N GLU A 374 -6.91 9.47 -44.24
CA GLU A 374 -5.90 10.51 -44.40
C GLU A 374 -4.76 10.03 -45.27
N PRO A 375 -4.28 10.84 -46.26
CA PRO A 375 -3.08 10.50 -47.01
C PRO A 375 -1.88 10.25 -46.09
N VAL A 376 -1.13 9.16 -46.34
CA VAL A 376 -0.03 8.68 -45.48
C VAL A 376 0.99 9.79 -45.17
N HIS A 377 1.29 10.67 -46.14
CA HIS A 377 2.25 11.76 -45.94
C HIS A 377 1.76 12.88 -45.04
N LYS A 378 0.47 12.90 -44.64
CA LYS A 378 -0.14 13.84 -43.71
C LYS A 378 -0.38 13.23 -42.34
N ILE A 379 -0.09 11.93 -42.17
CA ILE A 379 -0.24 11.21 -40.93
C ILE A 379 1.00 11.45 -40.04
N HIS A 380 0.79 11.93 -38.82
CA HIS A 380 1.83 12.10 -37.83
C HIS A 380 1.71 11.00 -36.79
N SER A 381 2.83 10.32 -36.51
CA SER A 381 2.90 9.26 -35.51
C SER A 381 3.44 9.78 -34.19
N HIS A 382 2.76 9.49 -33.08
CA HIS A 382 3.14 9.91 -31.75
C HIS A 382 3.12 8.74 -30.79
N ASN A 383 4.01 8.75 -29.83
CA ASN A 383 3.95 7.86 -28.67
C ASN A 383 3.01 8.50 -27.64
N TRP A 384 2.11 7.69 -27.10
CA TRP A 384 1.06 8.18 -26.22
C TRP A 384 0.95 7.33 -24.98
N PHE A 385 0.93 7.99 -23.81
CA PHE A 385 0.63 7.36 -22.53
C PHE A 385 -0.88 7.37 -22.31
N THR A 386 -1.48 6.21 -22.13
CA THR A 386 -2.92 6.07 -21.92
C THR A 386 -3.21 5.03 -20.84
N LEU A 387 -4.12 5.36 -19.95
CA LEU A 387 -4.62 4.46 -18.90
C LEU A 387 -6.02 3.93 -19.32
N PRO A 388 -6.47 2.81 -18.75
CA PRO A 388 -7.85 2.35 -18.91
C PRO A 388 -8.86 3.40 -18.41
N PRO A 389 -10.05 3.53 -19.01
CA PRO A 389 -11.01 4.58 -18.70
C PRO A 389 -11.38 4.68 -17.21
N HIS A 390 -11.61 3.55 -16.53
CA HIS A 390 -11.93 3.51 -15.10
C HIS A 390 -10.79 4.04 -14.21
N ILE A 391 -9.55 3.93 -14.65
CA ILE A 391 -8.39 4.51 -13.96
C ILE A 391 -8.28 6.00 -14.27
N ILE A 392 -8.46 6.40 -15.53
CA ILE A 392 -8.39 7.80 -15.97
C ILE A 392 -9.35 8.67 -15.16
N PHE A 393 -10.56 8.20 -14.90
CA PHE A 393 -11.58 8.92 -14.15
C PHE A 393 -11.08 9.43 -12.78
N TYR A 394 -10.30 8.60 -12.06
CA TYR A 394 -9.69 9.00 -10.79
C TYR A 394 -8.36 9.72 -10.98
N TYR A 395 -7.53 9.28 -11.92
CA TYR A 395 -6.19 9.81 -12.15
C TYR A 395 -6.20 11.28 -12.54
N GLN A 396 -7.12 11.70 -13.37
CA GLN A 396 -7.25 13.10 -13.83
C GLN A 396 -7.56 14.09 -12.69
N LYS A 397 -8.16 13.64 -11.59
CA LYS A 397 -8.47 14.50 -10.44
C LYS A 397 -7.20 15.09 -9.81
N THR A 398 -6.09 14.36 -9.87
CA THR A 398 -4.80 14.73 -9.26
C THR A 398 -3.70 15.04 -10.27
N HIS A 399 -3.94 14.77 -11.57
CA HIS A 399 -2.98 14.95 -12.66
C HIS A 399 -3.61 15.75 -13.79
N SER A 400 -3.70 17.07 -13.59
CA SER A 400 -4.28 18.00 -14.59
C SER A 400 -3.52 18.03 -15.91
N GLU A 401 -2.24 17.61 -15.90
CA GLU A 401 -1.38 17.50 -17.08
C GLU A 401 -1.69 16.27 -17.95
N TYR A 402 -2.48 15.31 -17.46
CA TYR A 402 -2.82 14.11 -18.21
C TYR A 402 -3.65 14.46 -19.44
N LYS A 403 -3.15 14.06 -20.61
CA LYS A 403 -3.82 14.28 -21.89
C LYS A 403 -4.53 13.02 -22.31
N ALA A 404 -5.85 13.05 -22.37
CA ALA A 404 -6.65 11.96 -22.93
C ALA A 404 -6.28 11.73 -24.39
N MET A 405 -6.36 10.46 -24.84
CA MET A 405 -6.08 10.11 -26.22
C MET A 405 -7.07 10.82 -27.16
N PRO A 406 -6.61 11.46 -28.26
CA PRO A 406 -7.50 12.13 -29.21
C PRO A 406 -8.59 11.18 -29.74
N LYS A 407 -9.79 11.70 -29.97
CA LYS A 407 -10.89 10.94 -30.61
C LYS A 407 -10.52 10.57 -32.06
N TRP A 408 -11.13 9.54 -32.57
CA TRP A 408 -11.07 9.25 -34.00
C TRP A 408 -11.78 10.35 -34.82
N ARG A 409 -11.21 10.71 -35.94
CA ARG A 409 -11.91 11.59 -36.89
C ARG A 409 -13.12 10.86 -37.47
N THR A 410 -14.26 11.53 -37.55
CA THR A 410 -15.49 10.97 -38.10
C THR A 410 -15.23 10.34 -39.48
N GLY A 411 -15.64 9.08 -39.66
CA GLY A 411 -15.37 8.31 -40.88
C GLY A 411 -13.99 7.61 -40.92
N CYS A 412 -13.16 7.74 -39.92
CA CYS A 412 -11.82 7.16 -39.82
C CYS A 412 -11.72 5.90 -38.91
N LEU A 413 -12.83 5.31 -38.53
CA LEU A 413 -12.83 4.16 -37.62
C LEU A 413 -12.05 2.99 -38.24
N ASN A 414 -10.99 2.58 -37.55
CA ASN A 414 -10.27 1.36 -37.86
C ASN A 414 -10.86 0.22 -37.03
N PHE A 415 -11.38 -0.81 -37.67
CA PHE A 415 -12.00 -1.97 -37.03
C PHE A 415 -11.01 -2.86 -36.22
N MET A 416 -9.76 -2.52 -36.20
CA MET A 416 -8.72 -3.27 -35.50
C MET A 416 -8.20 -2.49 -34.28
N THR A 417 -8.52 -2.95 -33.07
CA THR A 417 -7.87 -2.57 -31.80
C THR A 417 -8.30 -1.27 -31.11
N ALA A 418 -9.54 -0.87 -31.09
CA ALA A 418 -9.96 0.18 -30.17
C ALA A 418 -10.20 -0.45 -28.79
N GLN A 419 -9.36 -0.14 -27.79
CA GLN A 419 -9.79 -0.24 -26.40
C GLN A 419 -11.09 0.57 -26.28
N SER A 420 -12.14 -0.06 -25.75
CA SER A 420 -13.42 0.63 -25.54
C SER A 420 -13.18 1.89 -24.71
N PRO A 421 -13.70 3.06 -25.12
CA PRO A 421 -13.59 4.27 -24.31
C PRO A 421 -14.43 4.19 -23.03
N ILE A 422 -15.17 3.10 -22.85
CA ILE A 422 -16.08 2.84 -21.74
C ILE A 422 -15.50 1.73 -20.86
N SER A 423 -15.57 1.89 -19.54
CA SER A 423 -15.21 0.84 -18.59
C SER A 423 -16.11 0.91 -17.36
N PHE A 424 -16.63 -0.25 -16.93
CA PHE A 424 -17.41 -0.32 -15.70
C PHE A 424 -16.50 -0.15 -14.49
N ILE A 425 -16.92 0.73 -13.57
CA ILE A 425 -16.36 0.88 -12.23
C ILE A 425 -17.05 -0.10 -11.29
N TYR A 426 -18.39 -0.19 -11.38
CA TYR A 426 -19.20 -1.12 -10.61
C TYR A 426 -20.49 -1.49 -11.35
N PRO A 427 -20.89 -2.77 -11.34
CA PRO A 427 -20.14 -3.94 -10.86
C PRO A 427 -18.99 -4.33 -11.81
N HIS A 428 -18.05 -5.14 -11.34
CA HIS A 428 -17.01 -5.71 -12.19
C HIS A 428 -17.50 -7.01 -12.86
N LYS A 429 -16.81 -7.45 -13.90
CA LYS A 429 -17.13 -8.71 -14.58
C LYS A 429 -17.12 -9.90 -13.60
N GLY A 430 -18.24 -10.62 -13.54
CA GLY A 430 -18.40 -11.78 -12.67
C GLY A 430 -18.68 -11.42 -11.20
N THR A 431 -19.01 -10.17 -10.90
CA THR A 431 -19.42 -9.78 -9.54
C THR A 431 -20.72 -10.48 -9.15
N GLN A 432 -20.74 -11.04 -7.95
CA GLN A 432 -21.95 -11.50 -7.27
C GLN A 432 -22.46 -10.35 -6.39
N VAL A 433 -23.67 -9.90 -6.67
CA VAL A 433 -24.30 -8.75 -5.99
C VAL A 433 -25.35 -9.26 -5.00
N TYR A 434 -25.26 -8.81 -3.75
CA TYR A 434 -26.31 -9.03 -2.75
C TYR A 434 -27.07 -7.73 -2.56
N LEU A 435 -28.39 -7.76 -2.80
CA LEU A 435 -29.27 -6.63 -2.58
C LEU A 435 -29.99 -6.81 -1.24
N PRO A 436 -29.73 -5.94 -0.24
CA PRO A 436 -30.44 -5.99 1.03
C PRO A 436 -31.94 -5.86 0.85
N ILE A 437 -32.71 -6.56 1.69
CA ILE A 437 -34.17 -6.41 1.77
C ILE A 437 -34.46 -5.33 2.82
N THR A 438 -35.25 -4.35 2.45
CA THR A 438 -35.72 -3.30 3.38
C THR A 438 -36.69 -3.89 4.41
N LEU A 439 -36.90 -3.21 5.52
CA LEU A 439 -37.89 -3.60 6.53
C LEU A 439 -39.34 -3.72 5.97
N SER A 440 -39.61 -3.09 4.82
CA SER A 440 -40.87 -3.19 4.09
C SER A 440 -40.94 -4.38 3.13
N GLY A 441 -39.93 -5.25 3.10
CA GLY A 441 -39.90 -6.43 2.24
C GLY A 441 -39.43 -6.21 0.80
N ASN A 442 -39.13 -4.98 0.42
CA ASN A 442 -38.62 -4.65 -0.91
C ASN A 442 -37.11 -4.74 -0.96
N ARG A 443 -36.56 -5.19 -2.09
CA ARG A 443 -35.11 -5.15 -2.32
C ARG A 443 -34.65 -3.72 -2.54
N THR A 444 -33.43 -3.41 -2.07
CA THR A 444 -32.77 -2.15 -2.38
C THR A 444 -32.32 -2.14 -3.84
N ASN A 445 -32.32 -0.96 -4.43
CA ASN A 445 -31.77 -0.76 -5.75
C ASN A 445 -30.22 -0.84 -5.71
N MET A 446 -29.62 -1.25 -6.81
CA MET A 446 -28.18 -1.11 -7.01
C MET A 446 -27.90 0.10 -7.90
N ILE A 447 -26.79 0.75 -7.65
CA ILE A 447 -26.26 1.80 -8.52
C ILE A 447 -25.08 1.20 -9.28
N SER A 448 -25.19 1.18 -10.60
CA SER A 448 -24.07 0.83 -11.49
C SER A 448 -23.34 2.09 -11.89
N GLU A 449 -22.01 2.02 -11.94
CA GLU A 449 -21.14 3.15 -12.27
C GLU A 449 -20.16 2.75 -13.37
N LEU A 450 -19.94 3.65 -14.33
CA LEU A 450 -18.93 3.50 -15.34
C LEU A 450 -18.11 4.77 -15.52
N ALA A 451 -16.90 4.61 -16.04
CA ALA A 451 -16.07 5.70 -16.54
C ALA A 451 -16.07 5.74 -18.06
N HIS A 452 -16.08 6.94 -18.58
CA HIS A 452 -15.91 7.20 -20.01
C HIS A 452 -14.65 8.04 -20.23
N GLN A 453 -13.84 7.69 -21.23
CA GLN A 453 -12.60 8.42 -21.57
C GLN A 453 -12.86 9.89 -21.90
N TYR A 454 -14.07 10.19 -22.41
CA TYR A 454 -14.53 11.54 -22.75
C TYR A 454 -15.70 11.94 -21.84
N PRO A 455 -15.49 12.76 -20.80
CA PRO A 455 -16.48 13.01 -19.78
C PRO A 455 -17.82 13.58 -20.26
N GLY A 456 -17.84 14.27 -21.39
CA GLY A 456 -19.05 14.85 -21.97
C GLY A 456 -19.91 13.92 -22.80
N SER A 457 -19.47 12.67 -23.04
CA SER A 457 -20.20 11.72 -23.89
C SER A 457 -21.50 11.27 -23.26
N THR A 458 -22.53 11.05 -24.08
CA THR A 458 -23.79 10.47 -23.65
C THR A 458 -23.70 8.96 -23.68
N VAL A 459 -24.12 8.29 -22.61
CA VAL A 459 -24.13 6.83 -22.49
C VAL A 459 -25.55 6.35 -22.26
N TYR A 460 -25.95 5.36 -23.05
CA TYR A 460 -27.26 4.69 -23.00
C TYR A 460 -27.11 3.34 -22.29
N TRP A 461 -28.02 3.04 -21.35
CA TRP A 461 -27.94 1.87 -20.47
C TRP A 461 -29.06 0.88 -20.77
N TYR A 462 -28.73 -0.41 -20.83
CA TYR A 462 -29.68 -1.49 -21.07
C TYR A 462 -29.38 -2.64 -20.08
N LEU A 463 -30.39 -3.08 -19.34
CA LEU A 463 -30.34 -4.28 -18.49
C LEU A 463 -31.18 -5.37 -19.14
N ASP A 464 -30.59 -6.54 -19.43
CA ASP A 464 -31.24 -7.67 -20.07
C ASP A 464 -32.02 -7.24 -21.34
N GLN A 465 -31.38 -6.40 -22.16
CA GLN A 465 -31.91 -5.81 -23.40
C GLN A 465 -33.01 -4.75 -23.18
N GLN A 466 -33.39 -4.45 -21.94
CA GLN A 466 -34.36 -3.40 -21.64
C GLN A 466 -33.64 -2.07 -21.42
N TYR A 467 -34.07 -1.03 -22.12
CA TYR A 467 -33.55 0.33 -21.96
C TYR A 467 -33.89 0.91 -20.60
N LEU A 468 -32.88 1.34 -19.85
CA LEU A 468 -33.03 1.95 -18.53
C LEU A 468 -33.01 3.48 -18.56
N GLY A 469 -32.22 4.06 -19.47
CA GLY A 469 -32.04 5.50 -19.53
C GLY A 469 -30.70 5.90 -20.13
N LYS A 470 -30.41 7.21 -20.06
CA LYS A 470 -29.12 7.78 -20.49
C LYS A 470 -28.50 8.62 -19.40
N THR A 471 -27.17 8.68 -19.39
CA THR A 471 -26.37 9.52 -18.48
C THR A 471 -25.37 10.35 -19.27
N GLN A 472 -24.96 11.48 -18.70
CA GLN A 472 -23.95 12.36 -19.26
C GLN A 472 -23.12 12.98 -18.13
N GLN A 473 -21.83 13.16 -18.30
CA GLN A 473 -20.82 13.62 -17.32
C GLN A 473 -20.61 12.66 -16.16
N ILE A 474 -21.63 12.36 -15.38
CA ILE A 474 -21.60 11.36 -14.31
C ILE A 474 -22.42 10.16 -14.78
N HIS A 475 -21.73 9.02 -14.96
CA HIS A 475 -22.34 7.82 -15.51
C HIS A 475 -22.67 6.84 -14.39
N GLN A 476 -23.72 7.18 -13.63
CA GLN A 476 -24.32 6.34 -12.60
C GLN A 476 -25.77 6.04 -12.99
N MET A 477 -26.17 4.77 -12.92
CA MET A 477 -27.52 4.31 -13.23
C MET A 477 -28.04 3.44 -12.09
N GLU A 478 -29.14 3.88 -11.51
CA GLU A 478 -29.90 3.11 -10.53
C GLU A 478 -30.76 2.05 -11.22
N MET A 479 -30.72 0.81 -10.71
CA MET A 479 -31.48 -0.31 -11.26
C MET A 479 -31.88 -1.33 -10.21
N SER A 480 -32.93 -2.11 -10.48
CA SER A 480 -33.51 -3.12 -9.59
C SER A 480 -33.53 -4.47 -10.28
N PRO A 481 -32.37 -5.15 -10.47
CA PRO A 481 -32.36 -6.45 -11.10
C PRO A 481 -32.98 -7.52 -10.18
N ASP A 482 -33.64 -8.50 -10.78
CA ASP A 482 -34.17 -9.69 -10.10
C ASP A 482 -33.04 -10.60 -9.62
N LEU A 483 -33.40 -11.75 -8.99
CA LEU A 483 -32.42 -12.78 -8.66
C LEU A 483 -31.98 -13.51 -9.91
N GLY A 484 -30.66 -13.77 -10.02
CA GLY A 484 -30.11 -14.52 -11.11
C GLY A 484 -29.03 -13.80 -11.90
N LYS A 485 -28.78 -14.29 -13.12
CA LYS A 485 -27.75 -13.75 -14.00
C LYS A 485 -28.32 -12.67 -14.87
N HIS A 486 -27.58 -11.56 -14.97
CA HIS A 486 -27.95 -10.37 -15.70
C HIS A 486 -26.86 -9.95 -16.68
N GLU A 487 -27.27 -9.28 -17.75
CA GLU A 487 -26.39 -8.67 -18.71
C GLU A 487 -26.68 -7.16 -18.77
N LEU A 488 -25.67 -6.35 -18.42
CA LEU A 488 -25.73 -4.89 -18.52
C LEU A 488 -24.93 -4.46 -19.76
N LEU A 489 -25.64 -3.90 -20.73
CA LEU A 489 -25.08 -3.31 -21.94
C LEU A 489 -25.09 -1.79 -21.80
N VAL A 490 -24.01 -1.16 -22.14
CA VAL A 490 -23.92 0.30 -22.30
C VAL A 490 -23.40 0.65 -23.69
N VAL A 491 -23.95 1.70 -24.27
CA VAL A 491 -23.60 2.18 -25.61
C VAL A 491 -23.41 3.69 -25.53
N ASP A 492 -22.32 4.22 -26.08
CA ASP A 492 -22.15 5.68 -26.16
C ASP A 492 -22.77 6.26 -27.46
N GLU A 493 -22.78 7.58 -27.57
CA GLU A 493 -23.27 8.29 -28.74
C GLU A 493 -22.48 8.02 -30.03
N GLU A 494 -21.27 7.47 -29.93
CA GLU A 494 -20.41 7.08 -31.05
C GLU A 494 -20.59 5.60 -31.44
N GLY A 495 -21.45 4.85 -30.72
CA GLY A 495 -21.73 3.43 -30.95
C GLY A 495 -20.71 2.48 -30.29
N ASN A 496 -19.78 2.98 -29.47
CA ASN A 496 -18.93 2.07 -28.69
C ASN A 496 -19.77 1.38 -27.63
N GLN A 497 -19.56 0.06 -27.47
CA GLN A 497 -20.36 -0.76 -26.56
C GLN A 497 -19.47 -1.46 -25.56
N GLN A 498 -20.01 -1.65 -24.36
CA GLN A 498 -19.42 -2.49 -23.33
C GLN A 498 -20.50 -3.35 -22.69
N VAL A 499 -20.24 -4.65 -22.59
CA VAL A 499 -21.14 -5.62 -21.97
C VAL A 499 -20.54 -6.15 -20.69
N LEU A 500 -21.34 -6.16 -19.62
CA LEU A 500 -20.99 -6.70 -18.33
C LEU A 500 -21.98 -7.79 -17.92
N LYS A 501 -21.47 -8.95 -17.47
CA LYS A 501 -22.29 -10.02 -16.89
C LYS A 501 -22.03 -10.09 -15.39
N PHE A 502 -23.10 -10.09 -14.61
CA PHE A 502 -23.07 -10.19 -13.15
C PHE A 502 -24.23 -11.08 -12.66
N GLU A 503 -24.21 -11.46 -11.40
CA GLU A 503 -25.22 -12.33 -10.79
C GLU A 503 -25.75 -11.69 -9.49
N VAL A 504 -27.07 -11.64 -9.35
CA VAL A 504 -27.72 -11.21 -8.12
C VAL A 504 -28.12 -12.43 -7.32
N LEU A 505 -27.61 -12.52 -6.09
CA LEU A 505 -27.83 -13.65 -5.19
C LEU A 505 -28.92 -13.31 -4.16
N SER A 506 -29.64 -14.37 -3.69
CA SER A 506 -30.46 -14.30 -2.48
C SER A 506 -29.56 -14.23 -1.24
N GLN A 507 -30.01 -13.51 -0.21
CA GLN A 507 -29.42 -13.62 1.12
C GLN A 507 -29.63 -15.00 1.71
#